data_b287b7d58fd4464bbc2fedfc39794716
#
_entry.id   b287b7d58fd4464bbc2fedfc39794716
#
_cell.length_a   1.000
_cell.length_b   1.000
_cell.length_c   1.000
_cell.angle_alpha   90.00
_cell.angle_beta   90.00
_cell.angle_gamma   90.00
#
_symmetry.space_group_name_H-M   'P 1'
#
loop_
_entity.id
_entity.type
_entity.pdbx_description
1 polymer ?
#
loop_
_entity_poly.entity_id
_entity_poly.type
_entity_poly.pdbx_seq_one_letter_code
_entity_poly.pdbx_strand_id
1 'polypeptide(L)'
;MKRILIIVIAVLAAGNVFAQGTVAEDNERWANEWKYAFSKEGIKEWKPEFTLRAYAGIFTNGHMLSGGVRVDQKRTFALFAGPYTMYVDAAPANIHTITAGLNFRRYWHLGKRKVFSLYSDLYAGAAFVTKVTGITHEITENDRVWEFVEERPGDVRFIVGWQPGVRVRFYKNLHLFLGPTIATNNIGLHIGVGI
;
A
#
# COMPACT_ATOMS: atom_id res chain seq x y z
N MET A 1 16.33 10.59 12.12
CA MET A 1 16.35 10.48 10.65
C MET A 1 17.45 9.55 10.12
N LYS A 2 18.75 9.68 10.49
CA LYS A 2 19.82 8.80 9.95
C LYS A 2 19.61 7.29 10.19
N ARG A 3 19.04 6.88 11.34
CA ARG A 3 18.80 5.46 11.65
C ARG A 3 17.70 4.82 10.81
N ILE A 4 16.66 5.58 10.44
CA ILE A 4 15.56 5.09 9.58
C ILE A 4 16.06 4.89 8.13
N LEU A 5 16.91 5.79 7.65
CA LEU A 5 17.52 5.68 6.33
C LEU A 5 18.40 4.41 6.21
N ILE A 6 19.13 4.07 7.27
CA ILE A 6 19.96 2.85 7.31
C ILE A 6 19.10 1.58 7.25
N ILE A 7 17.97 1.54 7.95
CA ILE A 7 17.04 0.39 7.91
C ILE A 7 16.41 0.25 6.51
N VAL A 8 16.00 1.34 5.88
CA VAL A 8 15.45 1.32 4.52
C VAL A 8 16.51 0.84 3.52
N ILE A 9 17.75 1.31 3.62
CA ILE A 9 18.86 0.87 2.76
C ILE A 9 19.20 -0.60 3.02
N ALA A 10 19.19 -1.06 4.27
CA ALA A 10 19.44 -2.46 4.61
C ALA A 10 18.34 -3.39 4.08
N VAL A 11 17.08 -2.99 4.13
CA VAL A 11 15.95 -3.77 3.56
C VAL A 11 16.02 -3.80 2.02
N LEU A 12 16.40 -2.70 1.38
CA LEU A 12 16.60 -2.64 -0.07
C LEU A 12 17.85 -3.44 -0.50
N ALA A 13 18.92 -3.42 0.28
CA ALA A 13 20.13 -4.21 0.03
C ALA A 13 19.87 -5.71 0.24
N ALA A 14 19.14 -6.11 1.29
CA ALA A 14 18.75 -7.51 1.52
C ALA A 14 17.87 -8.04 0.39
N GLY A 15 17.01 -7.21 -0.22
CA GLY A 15 16.23 -7.57 -1.41
C GLY A 15 17.09 -7.91 -2.64
N ASN A 16 18.28 -7.35 -2.74
CA ASN A 16 19.19 -7.61 -3.85
C ASN A 16 20.10 -8.83 -3.64
N VAL A 17 20.35 -9.26 -2.40
CA VAL A 17 21.24 -10.40 -2.09
C VAL A 17 20.61 -11.76 -2.43
N PHE A 18 19.28 -11.83 -2.60
CA PHE A 18 18.58 -13.06 -3.03
C PHE A 18 18.51 -13.26 -4.55
N ALA A 19 19.08 -12.37 -5.34
CA ALA A 19 19.15 -12.45 -6.81
C ALA A 19 20.59 -12.75 -7.26
N GLN A 20 21.06 -13.96 -7.03
CA GLN A 20 22.32 -14.44 -7.61
C GLN A 20 22.08 -15.01 -9.02
N GLY A 21 21.69 -14.14 -9.93
CA GLY A 21 21.80 -14.33 -11.37
C GLY A 21 22.56 -13.16 -11.96
N THR A 22 23.13 -13.28 -13.14
CA THR A 22 23.65 -12.09 -13.81
C THR A 22 22.46 -11.15 -14.10
N VAL A 23 22.62 -9.85 -13.89
CA VAL A 23 21.55 -8.84 -14.07
C VAL A 23 20.93 -8.96 -15.47
N ALA A 24 21.70 -9.39 -16.47
CA ALA A 24 21.25 -9.60 -17.84
C ALA A 24 20.27 -10.79 -17.94
N GLU A 25 20.60 -11.94 -17.34
CA GLU A 25 19.75 -13.15 -17.38
C GLU A 25 18.45 -12.94 -16.59
N ASP A 26 18.51 -12.24 -15.47
CA ASP A 26 17.33 -11.91 -14.69
C ASP A 26 16.41 -10.93 -15.43
N ASN A 27 16.94 -9.96 -16.14
CA ASN A 27 16.18 -9.01 -16.95
C ASN A 27 15.50 -9.71 -18.14
N GLU A 28 16.20 -10.61 -18.82
CA GLU A 28 15.63 -11.37 -19.94
C GLU A 28 14.53 -12.32 -19.46
N ARG A 29 14.77 -13.04 -18.38
CA ARG A 29 13.74 -13.90 -17.78
C ARG A 29 12.52 -13.10 -17.34
N TRP A 30 12.73 -11.94 -16.73
CA TRP A 30 11.67 -11.04 -16.29
C TRP A 30 10.85 -10.53 -17.50
N ALA A 31 11.50 -10.11 -18.57
CA ALA A 31 10.83 -9.66 -19.80
C ALA A 31 10.00 -10.79 -20.44
N ASN A 32 10.52 -12.02 -20.47
CA ASN A 32 9.81 -13.17 -21.01
C ASN A 32 8.60 -13.57 -20.13
N GLU A 33 8.71 -13.51 -18.80
CA GLU A 33 7.58 -13.73 -17.87
C GLU A 33 6.47 -12.68 -18.13
N TRP A 34 6.81 -11.41 -18.37
CA TRP A 34 5.83 -10.37 -18.70
C TRP A 34 5.19 -10.59 -20.07
N LYS A 35 5.98 -10.90 -21.06
CA LYS A 35 5.49 -11.20 -22.42
C LYS A 35 4.50 -12.36 -22.41
N TYR A 36 4.79 -13.42 -21.64
CA TYR A 36 3.85 -14.52 -21.48
C TYR A 36 2.58 -14.09 -20.74
N ALA A 37 2.70 -13.41 -19.62
CA ALA A 37 1.54 -13.01 -18.80
C ALA A 37 0.50 -12.19 -19.60
N PHE A 38 0.93 -11.43 -20.61
CA PHE A 38 0.05 -10.63 -21.47
C PHE A 38 -0.16 -11.27 -22.88
N SER A 39 0.27 -12.49 -23.08
CA SER A 39 -0.07 -13.25 -24.30
C SER A 39 -1.54 -13.74 -24.25
N LYS A 40 -2.06 -14.19 -25.40
CA LYS A 40 -3.42 -14.76 -25.47
C LYS A 40 -3.60 -15.96 -24.54
N GLU A 41 -2.59 -16.78 -24.37
CA GLU A 41 -2.54 -17.93 -23.48
C GLU A 41 -2.48 -17.49 -22.02
N GLY A 42 -1.58 -16.57 -21.69
CA GLY A 42 -1.40 -16.07 -20.33
C GLY A 42 -2.64 -15.36 -19.78
N ILE A 43 -3.33 -14.58 -20.61
CA ILE A 43 -4.58 -13.89 -20.20
C ILE A 43 -5.67 -14.88 -19.75
N LYS A 44 -5.72 -16.07 -20.31
CA LYS A 44 -6.68 -17.13 -19.89
C LYS A 44 -6.39 -17.67 -18.50
N GLU A 45 -5.16 -17.51 -18.02
CA GLU A 45 -4.73 -17.95 -16.69
C GLU A 45 -4.96 -16.90 -15.60
N TRP A 46 -5.39 -15.70 -15.98
CA TRP A 46 -5.66 -14.62 -15.05
C TRP A 46 -6.75 -15.01 -14.05
N LYS A 47 -6.54 -14.66 -12.79
CA LYS A 47 -7.48 -14.97 -11.70
C LYS A 47 -7.87 -13.69 -10.96
N PRO A 48 -9.14 -13.54 -10.61
CA PRO A 48 -9.53 -12.43 -9.75
C PRO A 48 -8.83 -12.55 -8.39
N GLU A 49 -8.51 -11.40 -7.82
CA GLU A 49 -7.96 -11.30 -6.46
C GLU A 49 -8.62 -10.11 -5.76
N PHE A 50 -9.17 -10.36 -4.58
CA PHE A 50 -9.77 -9.34 -3.73
C PHE A 50 -9.06 -9.31 -2.40
N THR A 51 -8.82 -8.11 -1.86
CA THR A 51 -8.26 -7.97 -0.52
C THR A 51 -8.98 -6.85 0.23
N LEU A 52 -9.21 -7.11 1.52
CA LEU A 52 -9.65 -6.10 2.47
C LEU A 52 -8.55 -5.94 3.52
N ARG A 53 -8.08 -4.73 3.73
CA ARG A 53 -7.05 -4.42 4.71
C ARG A 53 -7.50 -3.29 5.62
N ALA A 54 -7.17 -3.41 6.90
CA ALA A 54 -7.15 -2.32 7.84
C ALA A 54 -5.70 -1.88 8.06
N TYR A 55 -5.49 -0.61 8.23
CA TYR A 55 -4.18 -0.07 8.59
C TYR A 55 -4.31 0.96 9.70
N ALA A 56 -3.31 0.98 10.56
CA ALA A 56 -3.17 1.94 11.63
C ALA A 56 -1.74 2.49 11.61
N GLY A 57 -1.62 3.79 11.61
CA GLY A 57 -0.36 4.51 11.62
C GLY A 57 -0.28 5.51 12.75
N ILE A 58 0.84 6.23 12.81
CA ILE A 58 1.08 7.23 13.85
C ILE A 58 0.05 8.36 13.76
N PHE A 59 -0.27 8.79 12.53
CA PHE A 59 -1.18 9.92 12.30
C PHE A 59 -2.45 9.53 11.53
N THR A 60 -2.62 8.25 11.21
CA THR A 60 -3.69 7.85 10.30
C THR A 60 -4.21 6.47 10.59
N ASN A 61 -5.48 6.26 10.31
CA ASN A 61 -6.08 4.94 10.23
C ASN A 61 -7.02 4.82 9.04
N GLY A 62 -7.35 3.62 8.65
CA GLY A 62 -8.29 3.42 7.54
C GLY A 62 -8.43 1.98 7.11
N HIS A 63 -9.22 1.83 6.05
CA HIS A 63 -9.45 0.57 5.39
C HIS A 63 -9.21 0.70 3.90
N MET A 64 -8.75 -0.37 3.27
CA MET A 64 -8.54 -0.44 1.83
C MET A 64 -9.15 -1.74 1.31
N LEU A 65 -10.17 -1.61 0.47
CA LEU A 65 -10.66 -2.69 -0.35
C LEU A 65 -9.94 -2.62 -1.70
N SER A 66 -9.35 -3.71 -2.15
CA SER A 66 -8.81 -3.78 -3.50
C SER A 66 -9.36 -4.98 -4.26
N GLY A 67 -9.68 -4.77 -5.52
CA GLY A 67 -10.13 -5.78 -6.44
C GLY A 67 -9.40 -5.69 -7.77
N GLY A 68 -8.92 -6.82 -8.26
CA GLY A 68 -8.13 -6.83 -9.48
C GLY A 68 -7.85 -8.21 -10.02
N VAL A 69 -6.79 -8.31 -10.77
CA VAL A 69 -6.43 -9.50 -11.52
C VAL A 69 -5.01 -9.91 -11.19
N ARG A 70 -4.86 -11.14 -10.75
CA ARG A 70 -3.58 -11.82 -10.65
C ARG A 70 -3.17 -12.34 -12.01
N VAL A 71 -2.22 -11.67 -12.64
CA VAL A 71 -1.77 -11.97 -14.01
C VAL A 71 -0.87 -13.19 -14.09
N ASP A 72 -0.22 -13.56 -12.98
CA ASP A 72 0.54 -14.80 -12.82
C ASP A 72 0.66 -15.18 -11.33
N GLN A 73 1.50 -16.16 -11.03
CA GLN A 73 1.69 -16.61 -9.65
C GLN A 73 2.37 -15.57 -8.74
N LYS A 74 3.00 -14.56 -9.32
CA LYS A 74 3.84 -13.58 -8.61
C LYS A 74 3.27 -12.17 -8.60
N ARG A 75 2.34 -11.82 -9.50
CA ARG A 75 1.95 -10.41 -9.75
C ARG A 75 0.44 -10.22 -9.82
N THR A 76 -0.02 -9.16 -9.18
CA THR A 76 -1.43 -8.72 -9.20
C THR A 76 -1.49 -7.24 -9.52
N PHE A 77 -2.41 -6.87 -10.40
CA PHE A 77 -2.85 -5.49 -10.63
C PHE A 77 -4.25 -5.33 -10.10
N ALA A 78 -4.49 -4.29 -9.33
CA ALA A 78 -5.82 -4.04 -8.78
C ALA A 78 -6.13 -2.54 -8.71
N LEU A 79 -7.42 -2.25 -8.63
CA LEU A 79 -7.93 -0.97 -8.16
C LEU A 79 -8.14 -1.07 -6.65
N PHE A 80 -7.98 0.03 -5.96
CA PHE A 80 -8.31 0.11 -4.54
C PHE A 80 -9.21 1.30 -4.26
N ALA A 81 -10.01 1.19 -3.21
CA ALA A 81 -10.75 2.29 -2.62
C ALA A 81 -10.95 2.03 -1.12
N GLY A 82 -11.12 3.11 -0.35
CA GLY A 82 -11.45 2.98 1.07
C GLY A 82 -11.42 4.28 1.84
N PRO A 83 -12.09 4.31 2.99
CA PRO A 83 -12.06 5.43 3.90
C PRO A 83 -10.70 5.52 4.61
N TYR A 84 -10.30 6.74 4.88
CA TYR A 84 -9.04 7.08 5.50
C TYR A 84 -9.22 8.30 6.39
N THR A 85 -8.73 8.24 7.61
CA THR A 85 -8.77 9.35 8.56
C THR A 85 -7.35 9.73 8.95
N MET A 86 -7.01 10.99 8.83
CA MET A 86 -5.76 11.56 9.27
C MET A 86 -5.99 12.40 10.54
N TYR A 87 -5.14 12.19 11.54
CA TYR A 87 -5.10 12.99 12.76
C TYR A 87 -4.06 14.10 12.60
N VAL A 88 -4.39 15.29 13.05
CA VAL A 88 -3.48 16.42 13.06
C VAL A 88 -3.09 16.70 14.51
N ASP A 89 -1.82 16.44 14.87
CA ASP A 89 -1.34 16.59 16.25
C ASP A 89 -1.33 18.05 16.73
N ALA A 90 -1.08 18.98 15.81
CA ALA A 90 -1.00 20.40 16.12
C ALA A 90 -2.36 21.05 16.42
N ALA A 91 -3.44 20.43 15.96
CA ALA A 91 -4.81 20.80 16.26
C ALA A 91 -5.63 19.52 16.48
N PRO A 92 -6.57 19.46 17.43
CA PRO A 92 -7.38 18.27 17.65
C PRO A 92 -8.39 18.06 16.51
N ALA A 93 -7.89 17.95 15.30
CA ALA A 93 -8.68 17.84 14.07
C ALA A 93 -8.49 16.47 13.42
N ASN A 94 -9.57 15.96 12.84
CA ASN A 94 -9.56 14.76 12.03
C ASN A 94 -9.99 15.10 10.60
N ILE A 95 -9.16 14.74 9.63
CA ILE A 95 -9.45 14.87 8.22
C ILE A 95 -9.92 13.53 7.69
N HIS A 96 -11.20 13.44 7.34
CA HIS A 96 -11.79 12.25 6.76
C HIS A 96 -11.69 12.30 5.24
N THR A 97 -11.16 11.25 4.64
CA THR A 97 -11.00 11.15 3.19
C THR A 97 -11.54 9.83 2.66
N ILE A 98 -11.85 9.81 1.38
CA ILE A 98 -12.01 8.58 0.59
C ILE A 98 -10.81 8.50 -0.35
N THR A 99 -10.10 7.38 -0.31
CA THR A 99 -8.97 7.14 -1.19
C THR A 99 -9.37 6.20 -2.31
N ALA A 100 -8.83 6.42 -3.50
CA ALA A 100 -8.98 5.51 -4.62
C ALA A 100 -7.75 5.55 -5.54
N GLY A 101 -7.43 4.44 -6.19
CA GLY A 101 -6.29 4.40 -7.09
C GLY A 101 -5.95 3.00 -7.60
N LEU A 102 -4.71 2.85 -8.01
CA LEU A 102 -4.14 1.63 -8.55
C LEU A 102 -3.15 1.02 -7.57
N ASN A 103 -3.10 -0.29 -7.49
CA ASN A 103 -2.04 -0.98 -6.79
C ASN A 103 -1.44 -2.10 -7.63
N PHE A 104 -0.14 -2.29 -7.45
CA PHE A 104 0.65 -3.37 -8.03
C PHE A 104 1.27 -4.18 -6.91
N ARG A 105 0.97 -5.47 -6.87
CA ARG A 105 1.46 -6.40 -5.87
C ARG A 105 2.35 -7.45 -6.48
N ARG A 106 3.50 -7.68 -5.86
CA ARG A 106 4.41 -8.76 -6.20
C ARG A 106 4.53 -9.73 -5.03
N TYR A 107 4.58 -11.03 -5.35
CA TYR A 107 4.72 -12.12 -4.38
C TYR A 107 6.02 -12.89 -4.59
N TRP A 108 6.64 -13.28 -3.48
CA TRP A 108 7.74 -14.24 -3.42
C TRP A 108 7.32 -15.40 -2.55
N HIS A 109 7.02 -16.54 -3.17
CA HIS A 109 6.53 -17.71 -2.46
C HIS A 109 7.67 -18.44 -1.75
N LEU A 110 7.45 -18.78 -0.48
CA LEU A 110 8.39 -19.51 0.35
C LEU A 110 7.95 -20.99 0.42
N GLY A 111 8.87 -21.86 0.01
CA GLY A 111 8.65 -23.31 0.00
C GLY A 111 7.69 -23.80 -1.09
N LYS A 112 7.71 -25.13 -1.31
CA LYS A 112 6.94 -25.82 -2.36
C LYS A 112 5.42 -25.68 -2.20
N ARG A 113 4.92 -25.65 -0.96
CA ARG A 113 3.48 -25.60 -0.66
C ARG A 113 2.88 -24.19 -0.78
N LYS A 114 3.70 -23.16 -0.95
CA LYS A 114 3.27 -21.75 -1.11
C LYS A 114 2.30 -21.27 0.00
N VAL A 115 2.46 -21.82 1.21
CA VAL A 115 1.66 -21.41 2.38
C VAL A 115 2.07 -20.02 2.83
N PHE A 116 3.38 -19.77 2.84
CA PHE A 116 3.96 -18.47 3.17
C PHE A 116 4.46 -17.78 1.92
N SER A 117 4.26 -16.48 1.84
CA SER A 117 4.82 -15.64 0.79
C SER A 117 5.20 -14.29 1.39
N LEU A 118 6.34 -13.77 0.98
CA LEU A 118 6.57 -12.35 1.10
C LEU A 118 5.79 -11.62 0.01
N TYR A 119 5.41 -10.39 0.25
CA TYR A 119 4.84 -9.55 -0.78
C TYR A 119 5.30 -8.10 -0.65
N SER A 120 5.21 -7.39 -1.74
CA SER A 120 5.38 -5.95 -1.84
C SER A 120 4.22 -5.41 -2.63
N ASP A 121 3.48 -4.50 -2.04
CA ASP A 121 2.33 -3.83 -2.66
C ASP A 121 2.65 -2.33 -2.79
N LEU A 122 2.77 -1.86 -4.03
CA LEU A 122 2.93 -0.45 -4.36
C LEU A 122 1.57 0.09 -4.79
N TYR A 123 1.17 1.22 -4.25
CA TYR A 123 -0.08 1.86 -4.64
C TYR A 123 0.09 3.35 -4.89
N ALA A 124 -0.72 3.87 -5.81
CA ALA A 124 -0.79 5.29 -6.12
C ALA A 124 -2.23 5.67 -6.45
N GLY A 125 -2.63 6.86 -6.05
CA GLY A 125 -4.01 7.31 -6.26
C GLY A 125 -4.27 8.69 -5.72
N ALA A 126 -5.54 8.98 -5.47
CA ALA A 126 -6.03 10.21 -4.91
C ALA A 126 -6.77 9.98 -3.59
N ALA A 127 -6.64 10.93 -2.68
CA ALA A 127 -7.43 11.04 -1.46
C ALA A 127 -8.32 12.28 -1.58
N PHE A 128 -9.61 12.08 -1.49
CA PHE A 128 -10.63 13.13 -1.57
C PHE A 128 -11.08 13.47 -0.16
N VAL A 129 -10.86 14.70 0.28
CA VAL A 129 -11.31 15.18 1.60
C VAL A 129 -12.83 15.27 1.61
N THR A 130 -13.47 14.48 2.46
CA THR A 130 -14.93 14.44 2.58
C THR A 130 -15.44 15.28 3.74
N LYS A 131 -14.67 15.32 4.83
CA LYS A 131 -15.07 16.03 6.05
C LYS A 131 -13.83 16.37 6.87
N VAL A 132 -13.84 17.54 7.48
CA VAL A 132 -12.91 17.92 8.54
C VAL A 132 -13.71 18.07 9.83
N THR A 133 -13.25 17.41 10.91
CA THR A 133 -13.89 17.48 12.24
C THR A 133 -12.85 17.78 13.29
N GLY A 134 -13.20 18.56 14.29
CA GLY A 134 -12.35 19.00 15.38
C GLY A 134 -12.40 20.49 15.54
N ILE A 135 -11.66 20.98 16.53
CA ILE A 135 -11.63 22.40 16.84
C ILE A 135 -10.54 23.02 15.97
N THR A 136 -10.94 23.84 15.01
CA THR A 136 -10.05 24.85 14.44
C THR A 136 -9.82 25.90 15.54
N HIS A 137 -8.68 25.87 16.20
CA HIS A 137 -8.35 26.93 17.14
C HIS A 137 -7.94 28.16 16.34
N GLU A 138 -8.79 29.16 16.35
CA GLU A 138 -8.37 30.52 16.08
C GLU A 138 -7.57 31.00 17.32
N ILE A 139 -6.26 30.99 17.24
CA ILE A 139 -5.44 31.69 18.22
C ILE A 139 -5.32 33.13 17.73
N THR A 140 -6.04 34.00 18.37
CA THR A 140 -5.88 35.45 18.18
C THR A 140 -4.73 35.92 19.09
N GLU A 141 -3.54 35.90 18.59
CA GLU A 141 -2.39 36.51 19.20
C GLU A 141 -1.99 37.73 18.35
N ASN A 142 -2.12 38.92 18.92
CA ASN A 142 -1.83 40.17 18.25
C ASN A 142 -2.62 40.40 16.94
N ASP A 143 -3.94 40.20 16.97
CA ASP A 143 -4.85 40.34 15.82
C ASP A 143 -4.51 39.45 14.60
N ARG A 144 -3.74 38.38 14.80
CA ARG A 144 -3.49 37.37 13.78
C ARG A 144 -4.27 36.11 14.08
N VAL A 145 -5.10 35.70 13.12
CA VAL A 145 -5.80 34.40 13.16
C VAL A 145 -4.88 33.36 12.51
N TRP A 146 -4.55 32.31 13.27
CA TRP A 146 -3.81 31.17 12.74
C TRP A 146 -4.79 30.03 12.49
N GLU A 147 -5.02 29.68 11.23
CA GLU A 147 -5.72 28.45 10.87
C GLU A 147 -4.72 27.27 10.84
N PHE A 148 -4.92 26.27 11.70
CA PHE A 148 -4.03 25.10 11.79
C PHE A 148 -4.40 23.98 10.81
N VAL A 149 -5.57 24.02 10.19
CA VAL A 149 -6.05 23.03 9.22
C VAL A 149 -6.40 23.75 7.93
N GLU A 150 -5.55 23.58 6.91
CA GLU A 150 -5.76 24.18 5.57
C GLU A 150 -6.74 23.36 4.71
N GLU A 151 -6.96 22.08 5.07
CA GLU A 151 -7.77 21.18 4.27
C GLU A 151 -9.26 21.51 4.35
N ARG A 152 -9.90 21.49 3.18
CA ARG A 152 -11.33 21.73 3.02
C ARG A 152 -12.02 20.54 2.39
N PRO A 153 -13.31 20.29 2.70
CA PRO A 153 -14.10 19.31 1.96
C PRO A 153 -14.05 19.63 0.46
N GLY A 154 -13.73 18.61 -0.35
CA GLY A 154 -13.52 18.74 -1.78
C GLY A 154 -12.06 18.81 -2.22
N ASP A 155 -11.12 19.03 -1.30
CA ASP A 155 -9.70 18.96 -1.62
C ASP A 155 -9.28 17.58 -2.06
N VAL A 156 -8.32 17.54 -2.99
CA VAL A 156 -7.78 16.30 -3.55
C VAL A 156 -6.28 16.25 -3.31
N ARG A 157 -5.80 15.13 -2.77
CA ARG A 157 -4.38 14.90 -2.53
C ARG A 157 -3.92 13.69 -3.31
N PHE A 158 -2.72 13.73 -3.82
CA PHE A 158 -2.06 12.57 -4.39
C PHE A 158 -1.47 11.72 -3.26
N ILE A 159 -1.70 10.40 -3.33
CA ILE A 159 -1.16 9.43 -2.39
C ILE A 159 -0.31 8.40 -3.12
N VAL A 160 0.84 8.10 -2.54
CA VAL A 160 1.69 6.98 -2.93
C VAL A 160 2.07 6.24 -1.67
N GLY A 161 2.08 4.92 -1.75
CA GLY A 161 2.49 4.12 -0.62
C GLY A 161 3.04 2.75 -1.01
N TRP A 162 3.70 2.17 -0.04
CA TRP A 162 4.31 0.87 -0.11
C TRP A 162 3.93 0.05 1.12
N GLN A 163 3.41 -1.15 0.88
CA GLN A 163 2.99 -2.10 1.90
C GLN A 163 3.71 -3.44 1.68
N PRO A 164 4.96 -3.58 2.13
CA PRO A 164 5.62 -4.88 2.17
C PRO A 164 5.06 -5.72 3.32
N GLY A 165 5.19 -7.05 3.21
CA GLY A 165 4.75 -7.89 4.31
C GLY A 165 4.78 -9.38 4.03
N VAL A 166 4.11 -10.11 4.90
CA VAL A 166 3.95 -11.54 4.84
C VAL A 166 2.49 -11.87 4.52
N ARG A 167 2.30 -12.78 3.58
CA ARG A 167 1.02 -13.40 3.26
C ARG A 167 1.03 -14.86 3.72
N VAL A 168 0.04 -15.26 4.48
CA VAL A 168 -0.14 -16.63 4.95
C VAL A 168 -1.44 -17.19 4.39
N ARG A 169 -1.38 -18.32 3.68
CA ARG A 169 -2.56 -19.05 3.24
C ARG A 169 -3.02 -19.96 4.38
N PHE A 170 -4.19 -19.71 4.94
CA PHE A 170 -4.71 -20.49 6.07
C PHE A 170 -5.88 -21.41 5.69
N TYR A 171 -6.60 -21.12 4.59
CA TYR A 171 -7.66 -22.00 4.11
C TYR A 171 -7.87 -21.82 2.61
N LYS A 172 -7.80 -22.92 1.82
CA LYS A 172 -8.02 -22.91 0.36
C LYS A 172 -7.37 -21.69 -0.32
N ASN A 173 -8.19 -20.72 -0.74
CA ASN A 173 -7.75 -19.47 -1.38
C ASN A 173 -7.75 -18.27 -0.41
N LEU A 174 -8.04 -18.50 0.88
CA LEU A 174 -8.10 -17.43 1.87
C LEU A 174 -6.71 -17.16 2.45
N HIS A 175 -6.31 -15.91 2.42
CA HIS A 175 -4.98 -15.45 2.82
C HIS A 175 -5.08 -14.36 3.88
N LEU A 176 -4.18 -14.38 4.84
CA LEU A 176 -3.92 -13.30 5.78
C LEU A 176 -2.74 -12.48 5.27
N PHE A 177 -2.84 -11.16 5.36
CA PHE A 177 -1.79 -10.20 5.03
C PHE A 177 -1.40 -9.42 6.28
N LEU A 178 -0.11 -9.25 6.50
CA LEU A 178 0.43 -8.49 7.63
C LEU A 178 1.73 -7.83 7.24
N GLY A 179 1.92 -6.57 7.60
CA GLY A 179 3.18 -5.87 7.36
C GLY A 179 3.14 -4.38 7.70
N PRO A 180 4.28 -3.71 7.52
CA PRO A 180 4.34 -2.25 7.62
C PRO A 180 3.64 -1.57 6.44
N THR A 181 3.19 -0.35 6.67
CA THR A 181 2.69 0.59 5.67
C THR A 181 3.55 1.83 5.70
N ILE A 182 4.07 2.23 4.56
CA ILE A 182 4.83 3.46 4.36
C ILE A 182 4.16 4.22 3.22
N ALA A 183 3.62 5.37 3.50
CA ALA A 183 2.93 6.21 2.51
C ALA A 183 3.31 7.68 2.68
N THR A 184 2.90 8.51 1.74
CA THR A 184 3.15 9.97 1.77
C THR A 184 2.77 10.60 3.11
N ASN A 185 1.71 10.11 3.74
CA ASN A 185 1.15 10.68 4.97
C ASN A 185 1.01 9.66 6.11
N ASN A 186 1.64 8.48 5.97
CA ASN A 186 1.45 7.42 6.96
C ASN A 186 2.66 6.50 7.09
N ILE A 187 3.03 6.24 8.33
CA ILE A 187 3.92 5.14 8.70
C ILE A 187 3.20 4.34 9.77
N GLY A 188 2.97 3.06 9.51
CA GLY A 188 2.21 2.21 10.41
C GLY A 188 2.24 0.74 10.04
N LEU A 189 1.22 0.03 10.48
CA LEU A 189 1.02 -1.38 10.21
C LEU A 189 -0.29 -1.62 9.48
N HIS A 190 -0.35 -2.68 8.69
CA HIS A 190 -1.59 -3.15 8.12
C HIS A 190 -1.79 -4.64 8.40
N ILE A 191 -3.05 -5.01 8.49
CA ILE A 191 -3.53 -6.38 8.55
C ILE A 191 -4.69 -6.52 7.56
N GLY A 192 -4.82 -7.67 6.92
CA GLY A 192 -5.92 -7.86 5.99
C GLY A 192 -6.14 -9.30 5.59
N VAL A 193 -7.24 -9.51 4.90
CA VAL A 193 -7.63 -10.79 4.33
C VAL A 193 -7.81 -10.66 2.82
N GLY A 194 -7.61 -11.76 2.10
CA GLY A 194 -7.81 -11.79 0.65
C GLY A 194 -8.12 -13.18 0.13
N ILE A 195 -8.71 -13.22 -1.05
CA ILE A 195 -9.09 -14.45 -1.78
C ILE A 195 -8.58 -14.41 -3.22
#